data_d2edf130e6ab185dbfbf14749de3c69f
#
_entry.id   d2edf130e6ab185dbfbf14749de3c69f
#
_cell.length_a   1.000
_cell.length_b   1.000
_cell.length_c   1.000
_cell.angle_alpha   90.00
_cell.angle_beta   90.00
_cell.angle_gamma   90.00
#
_symmetry.space_group_name_H-M   'P 1'
#
loop_
_entity.id
_entity.type
_entity.pdbx_description
1 polymer ?
#
loop_
_entity_poly.entity_id
_entity_poly.type
_entity_poly.pdbx_seq_one_letter_code
_entity_poly.pdbx_strand_id
1 'polypeptide(L)'
;KETENIKLIKETDQKIEMISAYEKGMDLFKIGDYFAASKKFLEAEILFPQSEWAPKSVLMASYSYYMQSYYSLAIENIKRYFKTYPNDKNKAYAHYLLAICYYETIEGEKKDLAPLILSKKEFNFVIKNFPNTDYAYDAKFKIDLINDVLAAKEVYIGRHYIKKKKWIPALN
;
A
#
# COMPACT_ATOMS: atom_id res chain seq x y z
N LYS A 1 33.29 -27.82 9.76
CA LYS A 1 32.23 -28.77 9.38
C LYS A 1 31.07 -28.80 10.39
N GLU A 2 31.34 -28.90 11.72
CA GLU A 2 30.29 -28.89 12.75
C GLU A 2 29.56 -27.55 12.82
N THR A 3 30.27 -26.44 12.76
CA THR A 3 29.69 -25.08 12.77
C THR A 3 28.84 -24.78 11.54
N GLU A 4 29.21 -25.31 10.37
CA GLU A 4 28.42 -25.21 9.13
C GLU A 4 27.14 -26.03 9.20
N ASN A 5 27.20 -27.26 9.76
CA ASN A 5 26.03 -28.11 9.97
C ASN A 5 25.03 -27.48 10.96
N ILE A 6 25.51 -26.90 12.06
CA ILE A 6 24.64 -26.21 13.04
C ILE A 6 23.97 -24.97 12.40
N LYS A 7 24.68 -24.23 11.55
CA LYS A 7 24.15 -23.08 10.84
C LYS A 7 23.05 -23.50 9.85
N LEU A 8 23.30 -24.56 9.08
CA LEU A 8 22.33 -25.14 8.14
C LEU A 8 21.06 -25.64 8.83
N ILE A 9 21.17 -26.30 9.98
CA ILE A 9 20.03 -26.78 10.77
C ILE A 9 19.19 -25.60 11.26
N LYS A 10 19.83 -24.56 11.82
CA LYS A 10 19.10 -23.35 12.28
C LYS A 10 18.37 -22.63 11.14
N GLU A 11 18.99 -22.48 9.97
CA GLU A 11 18.36 -21.87 8.81
C GLU A 11 17.15 -22.70 8.32
N THR A 12 17.23 -24.02 8.41
CA THR A 12 16.12 -24.92 8.04
C THR A 12 14.96 -24.78 9.01
N ASP A 13 15.21 -24.72 10.31
CA ASP A 13 14.19 -24.56 11.33
C ASP A 13 13.49 -23.19 11.21
N GLN A 14 14.24 -22.10 11.05
CA GLN A 14 13.70 -20.76 10.82
C GLN A 14 12.83 -20.70 9.56
N LYS A 15 13.22 -21.39 8.50
CA LYS A 15 12.43 -21.48 7.27
C LYS A 15 11.11 -22.20 7.48
N ILE A 16 11.09 -23.28 8.25
CA ILE A 16 9.89 -24.04 8.58
C ILE A 16 8.95 -23.19 9.42
N GLU A 17 9.46 -22.51 10.44
CA GLU A 17 8.68 -21.60 11.29
C GLU A 17 8.09 -20.43 10.50
N MET A 18 8.87 -19.83 9.59
CA MET A 18 8.40 -18.78 8.70
C MET A 18 7.27 -19.26 7.78
N ILE A 19 7.41 -20.43 7.16
CA ILE A 19 6.36 -21.00 6.32
C ILE A 19 5.09 -21.23 7.12
N SER A 20 5.21 -21.83 8.32
CA SER A 20 4.06 -22.05 9.22
C SER A 20 3.37 -20.75 9.61
N ALA A 21 4.12 -19.70 9.93
CA ALA A 21 3.57 -18.38 10.24
C ALA A 21 2.85 -17.77 9.02
N TYR A 22 3.43 -17.87 7.83
CA TYR A 22 2.83 -17.38 6.60
C TYR A 22 1.52 -18.13 6.27
N GLU A 23 1.51 -19.45 6.35
CA GLU A 23 0.32 -20.28 6.11
C GLU A 23 -0.80 -19.95 7.10
N LYS A 24 -0.49 -19.81 8.40
CA LYS A 24 -1.47 -19.35 9.41
C LYS A 24 -2.00 -17.96 9.07
N GLY A 25 -1.16 -17.05 8.59
CA GLY A 25 -1.57 -15.75 8.09
C GLY A 25 -2.56 -15.86 6.95
N MET A 26 -2.31 -16.74 5.98
CA MET A 26 -3.20 -17.00 4.85
C MET A 26 -4.54 -17.58 5.29
N ASP A 27 -4.55 -18.50 6.25
CA ASP A 27 -5.79 -19.11 6.74
C ASP A 27 -6.65 -18.09 7.50
N LEU A 28 -6.03 -17.27 8.35
CA LEU A 28 -6.70 -16.16 9.02
C LEU A 28 -7.24 -15.14 8.01
N PHE A 29 -6.48 -14.84 6.97
CA PHE A 29 -6.91 -13.94 5.90
C PHE A 29 -8.16 -14.48 5.17
N LYS A 30 -8.21 -15.78 4.85
CA LYS A 30 -9.34 -16.43 4.17
C LYS A 30 -10.62 -16.37 4.99
N ILE A 31 -10.55 -16.47 6.33
CA ILE A 31 -11.71 -16.38 7.21
C ILE A 31 -12.10 -14.95 7.57
N GLY A 32 -11.36 -13.93 7.05
CA GLY A 32 -11.63 -12.52 7.27
C GLY A 32 -11.05 -11.93 8.56
N ASP A 33 -10.27 -12.69 9.32
CA ASP A 33 -9.53 -12.16 10.49
C ASP A 33 -8.23 -11.49 10.02
N TYR A 34 -8.41 -10.36 9.34
CA TYR A 34 -7.30 -9.63 8.71
C TYR A 34 -6.30 -9.07 9.74
N PHE A 35 -6.77 -8.73 10.95
CA PHE A 35 -5.88 -8.21 11.98
C PHE A 35 -4.93 -9.28 12.50
N ALA A 36 -5.44 -10.47 12.81
CA ALA A 36 -4.60 -11.60 13.20
C ALA A 36 -3.71 -12.04 12.01
N ALA A 37 -4.24 -12.03 10.79
CA ALA A 37 -3.48 -12.34 9.58
C ALA A 37 -2.28 -11.40 9.42
N SER A 38 -2.47 -10.09 9.59
CA SER A 38 -1.37 -9.10 9.48
C SER A 38 -0.24 -9.38 10.45
N LYS A 39 -0.57 -9.76 11.68
CA LYS A 39 0.44 -10.12 12.70
C LYS A 39 1.22 -11.37 12.32
N LYS A 40 0.55 -12.39 11.77
CA LYS A 40 1.21 -13.62 11.32
C LYS A 40 2.09 -13.42 10.11
N PHE A 41 1.70 -12.56 9.19
CA PHE A 41 2.57 -12.17 8.07
C PHE A 41 3.80 -11.39 8.54
N LEU A 42 3.67 -10.47 9.50
CA LEU A 42 4.82 -9.76 10.07
C LEU A 42 5.73 -10.70 10.89
N GLU A 43 5.16 -11.68 11.59
CA GLU A 43 5.92 -12.74 12.27
C GLU A 43 6.77 -13.54 11.26
N ALA A 44 6.18 -13.93 10.12
CA ALA A 44 6.89 -14.62 9.06
C ALA A 44 8.08 -13.82 8.51
N GLU A 45 7.92 -12.50 8.32
CA GLU A 45 9.02 -11.62 7.93
C GLU A 45 10.18 -11.64 8.93
N ILE A 46 9.84 -11.53 10.24
CA ILE A 46 10.85 -11.45 11.32
C ILE A 46 11.60 -12.77 11.48
N LEU A 47 10.92 -13.90 11.32
CA LEU A 47 11.53 -15.23 11.47
C LEU A 47 12.60 -15.51 10.41
N PHE A 48 12.42 -15.04 9.17
CA PHE A 48 13.42 -15.23 8.13
C PHE A 48 13.48 -14.05 7.15
N PRO A 49 14.07 -12.90 7.59
CA PRO A 49 14.01 -11.62 6.85
C PRO A 49 14.81 -11.63 5.54
N GLN A 50 15.74 -12.58 5.37
CA GLN A 50 16.56 -12.73 4.15
C GLN A 50 15.88 -13.62 3.09
N SER A 51 14.72 -14.18 3.39
CA SER A 51 13.99 -15.04 2.47
C SER A 51 13.29 -14.24 1.36
N GLU A 52 13.02 -14.89 0.24
CA GLU A 52 12.14 -14.35 -0.81
C GLU A 52 10.72 -14.10 -0.32
N TRP A 53 10.31 -14.71 0.78
CA TRP A 53 9.00 -14.58 1.40
C TRP A 53 8.86 -13.33 2.27
N ALA A 54 9.97 -12.82 2.81
CA ALA A 54 9.93 -11.68 3.71
C ALA A 54 9.28 -10.43 3.08
N PRO A 55 9.70 -9.95 1.88
CA PRO A 55 9.04 -8.82 1.23
C PRO A 55 7.57 -9.10 0.91
N LYS A 56 7.24 -10.34 0.50
CA LYS A 56 5.87 -10.76 0.23
C LYS A 56 5.01 -10.75 1.50
N SER A 57 5.58 -11.18 2.62
CA SER A 57 4.90 -11.17 3.92
C SER A 57 4.55 -9.75 4.37
N VAL A 58 5.45 -8.77 4.20
CA VAL A 58 5.17 -7.37 4.49
C VAL A 58 4.02 -6.84 3.64
N LEU A 59 4.00 -7.18 2.36
CA LEU A 59 2.92 -6.74 1.46
C LEU A 59 1.58 -7.40 1.81
N MET A 60 1.58 -8.67 2.20
CA MET A 60 0.38 -9.36 2.68
C MET A 60 -0.13 -8.76 4.00
N ALA A 61 0.76 -8.40 4.92
CA ALA A 61 0.39 -7.69 6.14
C ALA A 61 -0.21 -6.32 5.82
N SER A 62 0.38 -5.57 4.89
CA SER A 62 -0.12 -4.26 4.45
C SER A 62 -1.50 -4.37 3.81
N TYR A 63 -1.70 -5.39 2.97
CA TYR A 63 -3.01 -5.65 2.37
C TYR A 63 -4.05 -6.06 3.41
N SER A 64 -3.65 -6.83 4.42
CA SER A 64 -4.53 -7.20 5.55
C SER A 64 -4.96 -5.96 6.35
N TYR A 65 -4.08 -4.99 6.58
CA TYR A 65 -4.45 -3.70 7.19
C TYR A 65 -5.40 -2.89 6.30
N TYR A 66 -5.15 -2.85 4.99
CA TYR A 66 -6.03 -2.20 4.02
C TYR A 66 -7.46 -2.77 4.08
N MET A 67 -7.59 -4.10 4.13
CA MET A 67 -8.89 -4.79 4.19
C MET A 67 -9.73 -4.44 5.43
N GLN A 68 -9.11 -3.90 6.47
CA GLN A 68 -9.77 -3.39 7.69
C GLN A 68 -9.85 -1.87 7.75
N SER A 69 -9.58 -1.19 6.66
CA SER A 69 -9.52 0.28 6.62
C SER A 69 -8.46 0.90 7.54
N TYR A 70 -7.45 0.12 7.97
CA TYR A 70 -6.30 0.62 8.72
C TYR A 70 -5.25 1.21 7.77
N TYR A 71 -5.67 2.18 6.98
CA TYR A 71 -4.86 2.74 5.89
C TYR A 71 -3.53 3.33 6.36
N SER A 72 -3.51 3.98 7.52
CA SER A 72 -2.26 4.53 8.07
C SER A 72 -1.22 3.45 8.35
N LEU A 73 -1.63 2.30 8.93
CA LEU A 73 -0.74 1.16 9.20
C LEU A 73 -0.28 0.51 7.89
N ALA A 74 -1.18 0.38 6.90
CA ALA A 74 -0.81 -0.12 5.58
C ALA A 74 0.24 0.77 4.92
N ILE A 75 0.04 2.08 4.91
CA ILE A 75 0.98 3.07 4.37
C ILE A 75 2.35 2.99 5.05
N GLU A 76 2.38 2.90 6.37
CA GLU A 76 3.63 2.80 7.14
C GLU A 76 4.41 1.54 6.78
N ASN A 77 3.75 0.38 6.73
CA ASN A 77 4.37 -0.88 6.36
C ASN A 77 4.86 -0.87 4.91
N ILE A 78 4.11 -0.32 3.95
CA ILE A 78 4.55 -0.22 2.56
C ILE A 78 5.77 0.70 2.43
N LYS A 79 5.80 1.82 3.15
CA LYS A 79 6.98 2.71 3.17
C LYS A 79 8.19 2.00 3.77
N ARG A 80 8.00 1.19 4.82
CA ARG A 80 9.05 0.34 5.38
C ARG A 80 9.53 -0.71 4.37
N TYR A 81 8.60 -1.36 3.65
CA TYR A 81 8.93 -2.30 2.58
C TYR A 81 9.87 -1.68 1.54
N PHE A 82 9.62 -0.47 1.04
CA PHE A 82 10.51 0.18 0.07
C PHE A 82 11.92 0.42 0.59
N LYS A 83 12.06 0.70 1.89
CA LYS A 83 13.37 0.90 2.54
C LYS A 83 14.12 -0.41 2.75
N THR A 84 13.41 -1.46 3.16
CA THR A 84 13.99 -2.75 3.55
C THR A 84 14.28 -3.62 2.33
N TYR A 85 13.41 -3.58 1.32
CA TYR A 85 13.46 -4.44 0.13
C TYR A 85 13.52 -3.64 -1.18
N PRO A 86 14.56 -2.78 -1.38
CA PRO A 86 14.62 -1.85 -2.50
C PRO A 86 14.70 -2.52 -3.87
N ASN A 87 15.04 -3.80 -3.95
CA ASN A 87 15.19 -4.56 -5.19
C ASN A 87 14.13 -5.65 -5.39
N ASP A 88 13.07 -5.67 -4.56
CA ASP A 88 12.01 -6.67 -4.69
C ASP A 88 11.20 -6.49 -6.00
N LYS A 89 10.78 -7.62 -6.56
CA LYS A 89 10.03 -7.68 -7.83
C LYS A 89 8.58 -7.17 -7.72
N ASN A 90 8.01 -7.13 -6.51
CA ASN A 90 6.62 -6.76 -6.29
C ASN A 90 6.41 -5.24 -6.12
N LYS A 91 7.36 -4.41 -6.53
CA LYS A 91 7.27 -2.94 -6.42
C LYS A 91 6.05 -2.36 -7.13
N ALA A 92 5.67 -2.89 -8.29
CA ALA A 92 4.48 -2.43 -8.99
C ALA A 92 3.23 -2.54 -8.12
N TYR A 93 3.03 -3.69 -7.50
CA TYR A 93 1.94 -3.92 -6.56
C TYR A 93 2.05 -3.03 -5.31
N ALA A 94 3.26 -2.89 -4.74
CA ALA A 94 3.47 -2.07 -3.56
C ALA A 94 3.11 -0.59 -3.78
N HIS A 95 3.54 0.01 -4.90
CA HIS A 95 3.16 1.38 -5.27
C HIS A 95 1.66 1.51 -5.54
N TYR A 96 1.08 0.52 -6.21
CA TYR A 96 -0.36 0.49 -6.46
C TYR A 96 -1.16 0.42 -5.16
N LEU A 97 -0.80 -0.48 -4.23
CA LEU A 97 -1.45 -0.59 -2.92
C LEU A 97 -1.29 0.70 -2.09
N LEU A 98 -0.09 1.32 -2.13
CA LEU A 98 0.15 2.62 -1.48
C LEU A 98 -0.77 3.70 -2.03
N ALA A 99 -0.92 3.75 -3.36
CA ALA A 99 -1.82 4.71 -4.02
C ALA A 99 -3.27 4.53 -3.58
N ILE A 100 -3.76 3.28 -3.52
CA ILE A 100 -5.11 2.97 -3.04
C ILE A 100 -5.27 3.37 -1.58
N CYS A 101 -4.32 3.05 -0.70
CA CYS A 101 -4.39 3.45 0.70
C CYS A 101 -4.51 4.96 0.86
N TYR A 102 -3.75 5.75 0.09
CA TYR A 102 -3.90 7.20 0.09
C TYR A 102 -5.27 7.65 -0.43
N TYR A 103 -5.78 7.00 -1.48
CA TYR A 103 -7.09 7.31 -2.03
C TYR A 103 -8.21 7.11 -1.01
N GLU A 104 -8.18 6.00 -0.29
CA GLU A 104 -9.19 5.63 0.72
C GLU A 104 -9.13 6.47 2.01
N THR A 105 -8.00 7.17 2.27
CA THR A 105 -7.91 8.08 3.43
C THR A 105 -8.72 9.36 3.27
N ILE A 106 -9.35 9.56 2.10
CA ILE A 106 -10.12 10.77 1.81
C ILE A 106 -11.55 10.59 2.29
N GLU A 107 -11.91 11.24 3.36
CA GLU A 107 -13.28 11.28 3.85
C GLU A 107 -13.90 12.67 3.65
N GLY A 108 -14.75 12.80 2.63
CA GLY A 108 -15.69 13.93 2.44
C GLY A 108 -15.13 15.17 1.72
N GLU A 109 -16.05 15.96 1.15
CA GLU A 109 -15.80 17.13 0.26
C GLU A 109 -15.03 18.29 0.91
N LYS A 110 -14.93 18.34 2.23
CA LYS A 110 -14.34 19.49 2.97
C LYS A 110 -12.90 19.23 3.45
N LYS A 111 -12.32 18.05 3.21
CA LYS A 111 -11.03 17.64 3.79
C LYS A 111 -9.84 17.90 2.88
N ASP A 112 -8.67 17.71 3.48
CA ASP A 112 -7.36 17.87 2.85
C ASP A 112 -7.21 17.00 1.59
N LEU A 113 -6.79 17.61 0.49
CA LEU A 113 -6.55 16.92 -0.78
C LEU A 113 -5.12 16.34 -0.87
N ALA A 114 -4.27 16.57 0.13
CA ALA A 114 -2.90 16.09 0.09
C ALA A 114 -2.81 14.56 -0.13
N PRO A 115 -3.64 13.71 0.51
CA PRO A 115 -3.64 12.27 0.23
C PRO A 115 -3.99 11.96 -1.24
N LEU A 116 -4.92 12.72 -1.85
CA LEU A 116 -5.32 12.51 -3.25
C LEU A 116 -4.16 12.81 -4.21
N ILE A 117 -3.40 13.86 -3.92
CA ILE A 117 -2.21 14.23 -4.69
C ILE A 117 -1.14 13.15 -4.55
N LEU A 118 -0.96 12.60 -3.34
CA LEU A 118 -0.03 11.48 -3.11
C LEU A 118 -0.49 10.21 -3.84
N SER A 119 -1.77 9.88 -3.78
CA SER A 119 -2.35 8.78 -4.53
C SER A 119 -2.09 8.89 -6.03
N LYS A 120 -2.40 10.06 -6.61
CA LYS A 120 -2.15 10.34 -8.03
C LYS A 120 -0.68 10.21 -8.40
N LYS A 121 0.23 10.65 -7.53
CA LYS A 121 1.68 10.51 -7.72
C LYS A 121 2.10 9.04 -7.81
N GLU A 122 1.62 8.21 -6.89
CA GLU A 122 1.94 6.78 -6.84
C GLU A 122 1.33 6.03 -8.04
N PHE A 123 0.09 6.31 -8.43
CA PHE A 123 -0.50 5.74 -9.64
C PHE A 123 0.27 6.13 -10.92
N ASN A 124 0.67 7.40 -11.06
CA ASN A 124 1.50 7.84 -12.17
C ASN A 124 2.86 7.12 -12.20
N PHE A 125 3.44 6.86 -11.01
CA PHE A 125 4.67 6.10 -10.91
C PHE A 125 4.49 4.67 -11.45
N VAL A 126 3.38 3.99 -11.10
CA VAL A 126 3.05 2.65 -11.61
C VAL A 126 2.90 2.66 -13.13
N ILE A 127 2.12 3.60 -13.67
CA ILE A 127 1.90 3.72 -15.12
C ILE A 127 3.21 3.92 -15.88
N LYS A 128 4.09 4.78 -15.35
CA LYS A 128 5.35 5.13 -16.00
C LYS A 128 6.38 4.01 -15.96
N ASN A 129 6.51 3.34 -14.82
CA ASN A 129 7.61 2.39 -14.58
C ASN A 129 7.20 0.93 -14.82
N PHE A 130 5.89 0.62 -14.79
CA PHE A 130 5.35 -0.73 -14.95
C PHE A 130 4.16 -0.77 -15.93
N PRO A 131 4.31 -0.20 -17.15
CA PRO A 131 3.19 0.08 -18.06
C PRO A 131 2.41 -1.15 -18.54
N ASN A 132 3.04 -2.33 -18.52
CA ASN A 132 2.47 -3.59 -19.01
C ASN A 132 1.89 -4.46 -17.88
N THR A 133 1.50 -3.85 -16.76
CA THR A 133 0.89 -4.55 -15.62
C THR A 133 -0.59 -4.21 -15.50
N ASP A 134 -1.39 -5.14 -14.97
CA ASP A 134 -2.80 -4.90 -14.66
C ASP A 134 -2.97 -3.71 -13.71
N TYR A 135 -2.00 -3.53 -12.81
CA TYR A 135 -1.95 -2.37 -11.91
C TYR A 135 -1.87 -1.03 -12.66
N ALA A 136 -1.11 -0.97 -13.76
CA ALA A 136 -1.00 0.25 -14.57
C ALA A 136 -2.29 0.53 -15.36
N TYR A 137 -2.97 -0.51 -15.81
CA TYR A 137 -4.26 -0.34 -16.48
C TYR A 137 -5.33 0.20 -15.52
N ASP A 138 -5.46 -0.39 -14.33
CA ASP A 138 -6.43 0.11 -13.33
C ASP A 138 -6.03 1.49 -12.81
N ALA A 139 -4.74 1.78 -12.63
CA ALA A 139 -4.25 3.07 -12.19
C ALA A 139 -4.68 4.23 -13.11
N LYS A 140 -4.81 4.01 -14.42
CA LYS A 140 -5.30 5.02 -15.37
C LYS A 140 -6.74 5.42 -15.05
N PHE A 141 -7.62 4.45 -14.82
CA PHE A 141 -9.01 4.72 -14.43
C PHE A 141 -9.09 5.44 -13.08
N LYS A 142 -8.26 5.04 -12.12
CA LYS A 142 -8.20 5.70 -10.80
C LYS A 142 -7.74 7.16 -10.90
N ILE A 143 -6.79 7.47 -11.80
CA ILE A 143 -6.36 8.85 -12.03
C ILE A 143 -7.49 9.70 -12.61
N ASP A 144 -8.29 9.17 -13.53
CA ASP A 144 -9.44 9.90 -14.08
C ASP A 144 -10.45 10.25 -12.98
N LEU A 145 -10.77 9.28 -12.10
CA LEU A 145 -11.63 9.54 -10.94
C LEU A 145 -11.05 10.60 -9.99
N ILE A 146 -9.73 10.56 -9.75
CA ILE A 146 -9.03 11.55 -8.94
C ILE A 146 -9.14 12.94 -9.58
N ASN A 147 -8.94 13.04 -10.87
CA ASN A 147 -9.04 14.31 -11.60
C ASN A 147 -10.46 14.91 -11.49
N ASP A 148 -11.49 14.08 -11.59
CA ASP A 148 -12.90 14.50 -11.44
C ASP A 148 -13.15 15.07 -10.03
N VAL A 149 -12.64 14.41 -8.99
CA VAL A 149 -12.76 14.88 -7.59
C VAL A 149 -12.03 16.22 -7.40
N LEU A 150 -10.82 16.34 -7.94
CA LEU A 150 -10.04 17.59 -7.88
C LEU A 150 -10.76 18.74 -8.59
N ALA A 151 -11.26 18.50 -9.81
CA ALA A 151 -12.00 19.49 -10.58
C ALA A 151 -13.30 19.92 -9.86
N ALA A 152 -14.05 18.97 -9.30
CA ALA A 152 -15.26 19.28 -8.55
C ALA A 152 -14.98 20.19 -7.35
N LYS A 153 -13.86 20.02 -6.67
CA LYS A 153 -13.47 20.87 -5.54
C LYS A 153 -13.09 22.27 -6.01
N GLU A 154 -12.36 22.41 -7.10
CA GLU A 154 -12.03 23.74 -7.68
C GLU A 154 -13.31 24.50 -8.06
N VAL A 155 -14.26 23.84 -8.70
CA VAL A 155 -15.58 24.45 -9.00
C VAL A 155 -16.32 24.87 -7.74
N TYR A 156 -16.29 24.05 -6.69
CA TYR A 156 -16.90 24.40 -5.39
C TYR A 156 -16.25 25.65 -4.77
N ILE A 157 -14.92 25.72 -4.78
CA ILE A 157 -14.17 26.88 -4.28
C ILE A 157 -14.50 28.12 -5.11
N GLY A 158 -14.47 28.02 -6.43
CA GLY A 158 -14.83 29.12 -7.33
C GLY A 158 -16.24 29.66 -7.06
N ARG A 159 -17.25 28.79 -6.96
CA ARG A 159 -18.63 29.15 -6.61
C ARG A 159 -18.72 29.85 -5.23
N HIS A 160 -17.94 29.42 -4.24
CA HIS A 160 -17.91 30.04 -2.92
C HIS A 160 -17.40 31.49 -3.00
N TYR A 161 -16.32 31.76 -3.77
CA TYR A 161 -15.79 33.10 -3.97
C TYR A 161 -16.74 34.00 -4.77
N ILE A 162 -17.41 33.47 -5.79
CA ILE A 162 -18.42 34.19 -6.54
C ILE A 162 -19.55 34.63 -5.61
N LYS A 163 -20.10 33.75 -4.78
CA LYS A 163 -21.14 34.09 -3.79
C LYS A 163 -20.71 35.20 -2.82
N LYS A 164 -19.42 35.26 -2.48
CA LYS A 164 -18.84 36.29 -1.62
C LYS A 164 -18.47 37.58 -2.39
N LYS A 165 -18.84 37.70 -3.67
CA LYS A 165 -18.47 38.82 -4.56
C LYS A 165 -16.95 39.06 -4.66
N LYS A 166 -16.14 38.02 -4.51
CA LYS A 166 -14.69 38.04 -4.66
C LYS A 166 -14.31 37.43 -6.01
N TRP A 167 -14.38 38.25 -7.06
CA TRP A 167 -14.25 37.80 -8.45
C TRP A 167 -12.84 37.31 -8.83
N ILE A 168 -11.78 37.97 -8.35
CA ILE A 168 -10.39 37.61 -8.70
C ILE A 168 -10.00 36.21 -8.21
N PRO A 169 -10.24 35.81 -6.93
CA PRO A 169 -9.97 34.45 -6.49
C PRO A 169 -10.87 33.38 -7.11
N ALA A 170 -12.01 33.77 -7.71
CA ALA A 170 -12.92 32.84 -8.36
C ALA A 170 -12.46 32.40 -9.78
N LEU A 171 -11.54 33.17 -10.37
CA LEU A 171 -11.02 32.94 -11.73
C LEU A 171 -9.67 32.20 -11.74
N ASN A 172 -9.00 32.06 -10.60
CA ASN A 172 -7.77 31.30 -10.42
C ASN A 172 -8.07 29.90 -9.90
#